data_a0306924914f0f0fc0434b63616465a0
#
_entry.id   a0306924914f0f0fc0434b63616465a0
#
_cell.length_a   1.000
_cell.length_b   1.000
_cell.length_c   1.000
_cell.angle_alpha   90.00
_cell.angle_beta   90.00
_cell.angle_gamma   90.00
#
_symmetry.space_group_name_H-M   'P 1'
#
loop_
_entity.id
_entity.type
_entity.pdbx_description
1 polymer ?
#
loop_
_entity_poly.entity_id
_entity_poly.type
_entity_poly.pdbx_seq_one_letter_code
_entity_poly.pdbx_strand_id
1 'polypeptide(L)'
;LCDRRQRQMCIRDRLLIMDFGVKKMYIGGRLCESVAGTQKEIISPATGECIAKLCVASKEDTELALQEAQKGFEYWSKLSLSERNEWIAKLRNAVIAHKDELHYAVMYEMGKTWESADEDIDMIVDALEYYPNEMLRMRSQVLPDLQGSHTNILVHEPRGVVCAMLAWNFPILNVAYKVAPAIAAGCSIIIRPSIDSPVSAYLFGEICAEINFPAGVINVLTGSSKDTSIPMSESLIPRVLTMIGSSATGKKLVAQSATSIKKLGLELGGNAPALIFDDCDMDKAVNTMVGLKFNNSGQVCVTPNRIFVQSSIYDEFMSRFTEKTKAIKVGFGKDKGINMGPVINVKARERIMELIDDAVSKGAKKSLGGIPEGMPERTSYLNPTILENVTPDMRCFNEEMFGPVATIIKFNTEEDLDPMVNVPDAGLASYVFTNSLERVQKYSKFIECGEVQVNGVKYGINLPHGGMKDSGLGHDCSHLALSLIHISEPT
;
A
#
# COMPACT_ATOMS: atom_id res chain seq x y z
N LEU A 1 24.46 -42.70 -16.81
CA LEU A 1 23.25 -42.64 -15.95
C LEU A 1 23.41 -41.73 -14.74
N CYS A 2 24.63 -41.44 -14.32
CA CYS A 2 24.90 -40.48 -13.22
C CYS A 2 24.76 -39.01 -13.67
N ASP A 3 25.07 -38.70 -14.92
CA ASP A 3 25.10 -37.31 -15.44
C ASP A 3 23.71 -36.70 -15.64
N ARG A 4 22.66 -37.48 -15.94
CA ARG A 4 21.28 -36.98 -16.06
C ARG A 4 20.64 -36.68 -14.70
N ARG A 5 20.93 -37.43 -13.63
CA ARG A 5 20.43 -37.18 -12.29
C ARG A 5 21.13 -36.01 -11.64
N GLN A 6 22.43 -35.82 -11.85
CA GLN A 6 23.16 -34.63 -11.38
C GLN A 6 22.72 -33.37 -12.14
N ARG A 7 22.46 -33.44 -13.44
CA ARG A 7 21.91 -32.31 -14.21
C ARG A 7 20.46 -31.96 -13.77
N GLN A 8 19.65 -32.95 -13.44
CA GLN A 8 18.31 -32.71 -12.91
C GLN A 8 18.30 -32.18 -11.46
N MET A 9 19.27 -32.55 -10.61
CA MET A 9 19.48 -31.99 -9.29
C MET A 9 20.00 -30.54 -9.36
N CYS A 10 20.95 -30.24 -10.26
CA CYS A 10 21.44 -28.90 -10.51
C CYS A 10 20.39 -27.95 -11.13
N ILE A 11 19.33 -28.48 -11.75
CA ILE A 11 18.22 -27.66 -12.29
C ILE A 11 17.16 -27.36 -11.22
N ARG A 12 17.04 -28.18 -10.17
CA ARG A 12 16.14 -27.94 -9.07
C ARG A 12 16.64 -26.90 -8.05
N ASP A 13 17.94 -26.70 -7.92
CA ASP A 13 18.56 -25.78 -6.97
C ASP A 13 19.01 -24.43 -7.57
N ARG A 14 18.87 -24.22 -8.86
CA ARG A 14 18.93 -22.89 -9.43
C ARG A 14 17.54 -22.27 -9.28
N LEU A 15 17.35 -21.48 -8.23
CA LEU A 15 16.41 -20.35 -8.26
C LEU A 15 16.62 -19.67 -9.62
N LEU A 16 15.70 -19.88 -10.56
CA LEU A 16 15.73 -19.21 -11.86
C LEU A 16 15.80 -17.72 -11.54
N ILE A 17 16.95 -17.09 -11.76
CA ILE A 17 17.09 -15.64 -11.67
C ILE A 17 16.16 -15.11 -12.73
N MET A 18 15.06 -14.50 -12.30
CA MET A 18 14.11 -13.86 -13.20
C MET A 18 14.72 -12.53 -13.58
N ASP A 19 15.04 -12.36 -14.86
CA ASP A 19 15.53 -11.09 -15.42
C ASP A 19 14.38 -10.44 -16.21
N PHE A 20 13.89 -9.32 -15.71
CA PHE A 20 12.85 -8.53 -16.39
C PHE A 20 13.46 -7.57 -17.44
N GLY A 21 14.77 -7.59 -17.65
CA GLY A 21 15.47 -6.78 -18.63
C GLY A 21 15.46 -5.27 -18.29
N VAL A 22 15.54 -4.45 -19.35
CA VAL A 22 15.49 -2.99 -19.20
C VAL A 22 14.04 -2.50 -19.22
N LYS A 23 13.61 -1.88 -18.15
CA LYS A 23 12.27 -1.31 -18.01
C LYS A 23 12.30 0.17 -18.37
N LYS A 24 11.44 0.56 -19.31
CA LYS A 24 11.34 1.94 -19.84
C LYS A 24 10.16 2.66 -19.20
N MET A 25 10.27 3.98 -19.05
CA MET A 25 9.16 4.84 -18.65
C MET A 25 8.04 4.79 -19.69
N TYR A 26 6.80 4.96 -19.26
CA TYR A 26 5.65 5.11 -20.15
C TYR A 26 5.14 6.55 -20.06
N ILE A 27 5.39 7.35 -21.09
CA ILE A 27 5.04 8.79 -21.14
C ILE A 27 4.38 9.09 -22.48
N GLY A 28 3.23 9.76 -22.44
CA GLY A 28 2.53 10.19 -23.65
C GLY A 28 2.15 9.06 -24.62
N GLY A 29 1.84 7.88 -24.09
CA GLY A 29 1.46 6.71 -24.89
C GLY A 29 2.64 5.92 -25.46
N ARG A 30 3.89 6.19 -25.03
CA ARG A 30 5.11 5.56 -25.57
C ARG A 30 6.07 5.12 -24.47
N LEU A 31 6.75 4.00 -24.72
CA LEU A 31 7.88 3.57 -23.90
C LEU A 31 9.12 4.39 -24.27
N CYS A 32 9.71 5.07 -23.29
CA CYS A 32 10.87 5.92 -23.51
C CYS A 32 11.98 5.69 -22.48
N GLU A 33 13.19 5.92 -22.92
CA GLU A 33 14.36 6.00 -22.05
C GLU A 33 14.46 7.39 -21.45
N SER A 34 15.22 7.53 -20.36
CA SER A 34 15.47 8.85 -19.77
C SER A 34 16.31 9.71 -20.69
N VAL A 35 15.96 10.98 -20.81
CA VAL A 35 16.77 11.98 -21.53
C VAL A 35 18.19 12.07 -20.98
N ALA A 36 18.35 11.86 -19.66
CA ALA A 36 19.65 11.83 -19.00
C ALA A 36 20.41 10.48 -19.20
N GLY A 37 19.79 9.47 -19.83
CA GLY A 37 20.38 8.14 -20.00
C GLY A 37 20.59 7.37 -18.69
N THR A 38 19.99 7.83 -17.58
CA THR A 38 20.21 7.25 -16.25
C THR A 38 19.46 5.95 -16.09
N GLN A 39 20.14 4.91 -15.64
CA GLN A 39 19.55 3.60 -15.27
C GLN A 39 19.91 3.24 -13.83
N LYS A 40 19.06 2.46 -13.18
CA LYS A 40 19.26 1.90 -11.84
C LYS A 40 18.98 0.41 -11.85
N GLU A 41 19.86 -0.37 -11.23
CA GLU A 41 19.62 -1.80 -10.97
C GLU A 41 18.59 -1.96 -9.85
N ILE A 42 17.65 -2.87 -10.06
CA ILE A 42 16.65 -3.28 -9.07
C ILE A 42 17.07 -4.63 -8.53
N ILE A 43 17.27 -4.66 -7.22
CA ILE A 43 17.77 -5.85 -6.52
C ILE A 43 16.61 -6.50 -5.76
N SER A 44 16.44 -7.80 -5.94
CA SER A 44 15.45 -8.56 -5.16
C SER A 44 15.87 -8.65 -3.69
N PRO A 45 15.01 -8.29 -2.74
CA PRO A 45 15.30 -8.43 -1.32
C PRO A 45 15.41 -9.89 -0.87
N ALA A 46 14.82 -10.80 -1.63
CA ALA A 46 14.81 -12.23 -1.33
C ALA A 46 16.06 -12.96 -1.82
N THR A 47 16.57 -12.61 -3.00
CA THR A 47 17.73 -13.30 -3.59
C THR A 47 19.01 -12.49 -3.52
N GLY A 48 18.90 -11.15 -3.37
CA GLY A 48 20.02 -10.22 -3.46
C GLY A 48 20.59 -10.08 -4.87
N GLU A 49 19.90 -10.60 -5.90
CA GLU A 49 20.31 -10.51 -7.29
C GLU A 49 19.61 -9.34 -8.00
N CYS A 50 20.26 -8.82 -9.05
CA CYS A 50 19.65 -7.85 -9.96
C CYS A 50 18.57 -8.55 -10.80
N ILE A 51 17.36 -8.01 -10.78
CA ILE A 51 16.18 -8.53 -11.48
C ILE A 51 15.73 -7.67 -12.66
N ALA A 52 16.16 -6.41 -12.71
CA ALA A 52 15.86 -5.49 -13.80
C ALA A 52 16.82 -4.30 -13.78
N LYS A 53 16.94 -3.63 -14.95
CA LYS A 53 17.53 -2.28 -15.05
C LYS A 53 16.41 -1.30 -15.38
N LEU A 54 16.26 -0.28 -14.58
CA LEU A 54 15.19 0.70 -14.71
C LEU A 54 15.70 1.99 -15.32
N CYS A 55 15.05 2.49 -16.37
CA CYS A 55 15.24 3.87 -16.82
C CYS A 55 14.67 4.83 -15.77
N VAL A 56 15.51 5.72 -15.24
CA VAL A 56 15.20 6.63 -14.14
C VAL A 56 14.95 8.02 -14.69
N ALA A 57 13.80 8.60 -14.37
CA ALA A 57 13.39 9.91 -14.85
C ALA A 57 14.31 11.04 -14.38
N SER A 58 14.66 11.92 -15.30
CA SER A 58 15.19 13.25 -15.03
C SER A 58 14.06 14.25 -14.74
N LYS A 59 14.43 15.49 -14.40
CA LYS A 59 13.47 16.59 -14.26
C LYS A 59 12.75 16.87 -15.58
N GLU A 60 13.48 16.85 -16.69
CA GLU A 60 12.96 17.07 -18.04
C GLU A 60 11.94 15.99 -18.44
N ASP A 61 12.19 14.72 -18.10
CA ASP A 61 11.25 13.63 -18.31
C ASP A 61 9.97 13.85 -17.51
N THR A 62 10.08 14.35 -16.29
CA THR A 62 8.95 14.68 -15.43
C THR A 62 8.13 15.84 -15.98
N GLU A 63 8.79 16.89 -16.47
CA GLU A 63 8.13 18.03 -17.10
C GLU A 63 7.41 17.61 -18.39
N LEU A 64 8.01 16.73 -19.19
CA LEU A 64 7.37 16.14 -20.37
C LEU A 64 6.12 15.33 -19.94
N ALA A 65 6.22 14.48 -18.91
CA ALA A 65 5.08 13.69 -18.43
C ALA A 65 3.92 14.58 -17.96
N LEU A 66 4.21 15.71 -17.30
CA LEU A 66 3.20 16.68 -16.87
C LEU A 66 2.47 17.30 -18.08
N GLN A 67 3.21 17.67 -19.13
CA GLN A 67 2.62 18.23 -20.35
C GLN A 67 1.79 17.19 -21.11
N GLU A 68 2.29 15.97 -21.25
CA GLU A 68 1.56 14.88 -21.89
C GLU A 68 0.31 14.49 -21.10
N ALA A 69 0.37 14.49 -19.76
CA ALA A 69 -0.80 14.27 -18.92
C ALA A 69 -1.87 15.35 -19.09
N GLN A 70 -1.49 16.61 -19.26
CA GLN A 70 -2.43 17.69 -19.56
C GLN A 70 -3.13 17.48 -20.91
N LYS A 71 -2.40 17.09 -21.96
CA LYS A 71 -2.99 16.75 -23.25
C LYS A 71 -3.91 15.53 -23.14
N GLY A 72 -3.47 14.51 -22.42
CA GLY A 72 -4.27 13.31 -22.13
C GLY A 72 -5.58 13.65 -21.42
N PHE A 73 -5.56 14.54 -20.44
CA PHE A 73 -6.74 15.03 -19.76
C PHE A 73 -7.70 15.75 -20.72
N GLU A 74 -7.22 16.66 -21.56
CA GLU A 74 -8.02 17.43 -22.53
C GLU A 74 -8.74 16.54 -23.54
N TYR A 75 -8.20 15.37 -23.85
CA TYR A 75 -8.83 14.35 -24.68
C TYR A 75 -9.80 13.50 -23.85
N TRP A 76 -9.32 12.90 -22.75
CA TRP A 76 -10.02 11.89 -21.97
C TRP A 76 -11.28 12.41 -21.28
N SER A 77 -11.24 13.64 -20.76
CA SER A 77 -12.37 14.29 -20.09
C SER A 77 -13.57 14.54 -21.00
N LYS A 78 -13.37 14.60 -22.32
CA LYS A 78 -14.42 14.80 -23.32
C LYS A 78 -15.10 13.51 -23.76
N LEU A 79 -14.49 12.35 -23.47
CA LEU A 79 -15.11 11.08 -23.80
C LEU A 79 -16.33 10.82 -22.92
N SER A 80 -17.34 10.20 -23.51
CA SER A 80 -18.50 9.70 -22.77
C SER A 80 -18.10 8.62 -21.76
N LEU A 81 -18.95 8.36 -20.78
CA LEU A 81 -18.74 7.25 -19.84
C LEU A 81 -18.59 5.90 -20.56
N SER A 82 -19.36 5.67 -21.64
CA SER A 82 -19.28 4.44 -22.43
C SER A 82 -17.90 4.26 -23.06
N GLU A 83 -17.41 5.30 -23.75
CA GLU A 83 -16.09 5.24 -24.40
C GLU A 83 -14.97 5.02 -23.39
N ARG A 84 -15.00 5.71 -22.23
CA ARG A 84 -14.02 5.47 -21.16
C ARG A 84 -14.10 4.04 -20.62
N ASN A 85 -15.31 3.54 -20.37
CA ASN A 85 -15.52 2.18 -19.87
C ASN A 85 -15.03 1.10 -20.84
N GLU A 86 -15.18 1.30 -22.16
CA GLU A 86 -14.63 0.40 -23.19
C GLU A 86 -13.10 0.32 -23.10
N TRP A 87 -12.41 1.47 -22.95
CA TRP A 87 -10.97 1.51 -22.77
C TRP A 87 -10.52 0.89 -21.45
N ILE A 88 -11.24 1.15 -20.35
CA ILE A 88 -10.93 0.56 -19.04
C ILE A 88 -11.13 -0.96 -19.06
N ALA A 89 -12.19 -1.45 -19.71
CA ALA A 89 -12.40 -2.88 -19.90
C ALA A 89 -11.29 -3.53 -20.74
N LYS A 90 -10.82 -2.85 -21.80
CA LYS A 90 -9.69 -3.31 -22.60
C LYS A 90 -8.42 -3.40 -21.76
N LEU A 91 -8.14 -2.38 -20.92
CA LEU A 91 -7.01 -2.37 -20.00
C LEU A 91 -7.11 -3.51 -18.97
N ARG A 92 -8.29 -3.70 -18.34
CA ARG A 92 -8.54 -4.80 -17.41
C ARG A 92 -8.25 -6.17 -18.04
N ASN A 93 -8.73 -6.40 -19.24
CA ASN A 93 -8.50 -7.66 -19.95
C ASN A 93 -7.01 -7.88 -20.27
N ALA A 94 -6.28 -6.83 -20.62
CA ALA A 94 -4.84 -6.90 -20.83
C ALA A 94 -4.08 -7.20 -19.52
N VAL A 95 -4.45 -6.56 -18.40
CA VAL A 95 -3.90 -6.89 -17.08
C VAL A 95 -4.13 -8.35 -16.70
N ILE A 96 -5.33 -8.89 -16.96
CA ILE A 96 -5.64 -10.31 -16.75
C ILE A 96 -4.77 -11.21 -17.62
N ALA A 97 -4.54 -10.84 -18.88
CA ALA A 97 -3.69 -11.60 -19.79
C ALA A 97 -2.21 -11.65 -19.33
N HIS A 98 -1.73 -10.59 -18.68
CA HIS A 98 -0.38 -10.48 -18.12
C HIS A 98 -0.29 -10.79 -16.61
N LYS A 99 -1.34 -11.42 -16.03
CA LYS A 99 -1.43 -11.68 -14.58
C LYS A 99 -0.17 -12.38 -14.04
N ASP A 100 0.30 -13.43 -14.71
CA ASP A 100 1.44 -14.20 -14.23
C ASP A 100 2.75 -13.38 -14.25
N GLU A 101 2.95 -12.54 -15.28
CA GLU A 101 4.14 -11.71 -15.38
C GLU A 101 4.16 -10.62 -14.29
N LEU A 102 3.04 -9.96 -14.05
CA LEU A 102 2.88 -9.00 -12.97
C LEU A 102 3.08 -9.66 -11.60
N HIS A 103 2.55 -10.87 -11.43
CA HIS A 103 2.69 -11.63 -10.20
C HIS A 103 4.15 -11.97 -9.90
N TYR A 104 4.90 -12.44 -10.89
CA TYR A 104 6.34 -12.67 -10.75
C TYR A 104 7.08 -11.37 -10.42
N ALA A 105 6.73 -10.25 -11.08
CA ALA A 105 7.37 -8.97 -10.83
C ALA A 105 7.17 -8.53 -9.36
N VAL A 106 5.94 -8.57 -8.86
CA VAL A 106 5.62 -8.26 -7.45
C VAL A 106 6.37 -9.18 -6.50
N MET A 107 6.38 -10.48 -6.78
CA MET A 107 7.06 -11.48 -5.95
C MET A 107 8.58 -11.21 -5.87
N TYR A 108 9.23 -10.91 -6.99
CA TYR A 108 10.68 -10.71 -7.03
C TYR A 108 11.13 -9.35 -6.53
N GLU A 109 10.40 -8.25 -6.84
CA GLU A 109 10.80 -6.92 -6.40
C GLU A 109 10.51 -6.64 -4.92
N MET A 110 9.51 -7.35 -4.35
CA MET A 110 9.12 -7.22 -2.95
C MET A 110 9.61 -8.36 -2.05
N GLY A 111 9.94 -9.51 -2.63
CA GLY A 111 10.19 -10.72 -1.87
C GLY A 111 8.92 -11.36 -1.30
N LYS A 112 7.73 -11.01 -1.80
CA LYS A 112 6.45 -11.59 -1.34
C LYS A 112 6.39 -13.10 -1.58
N THR A 113 5.58 -13.80 -0.79
CA THR A 113 5.14 -15.15 -1.12
C THR A 113 4.20 -15.11 -2.31
N TRP A 114 3.99 -16.26 -2.94
CA TRP A 114 3.07 -16.35 -4.08
C TRP A 114 1.66 -15.89 -3.70
N GLU A 115 1.15 -16.38 -2.57
CA GLU A 115 -0.18 -16.04 -2.08
C GLU A 115 -0.31 -14.54 -1.70
N SER A 116 0.73 -13.95 -1.13
CA SER A 116 0.70 -12.53 -0.78
C SER A 116 0.76 -11.61 -2.01
N ALA A 117 1.32 -12.07 -3.13
CA ALA A 117 1.32 -11.32 -4.37
C ALA A 117 -0.05 -11.35 -5.09
N ASP A 118 -0.90 -12.35 -4.81
CA ASP A 118 -2.28 -12.40 -5.35
C ASP A 118 -3.10 -11.16 -4.95
N GLU A 119 -2.89 -10.63 -3.72
CA GLU A 119 -3.60 -9.43 -3.24
C GLU A 119 -3.38 -8.20 -4.15
N ASP A 120 -2.16 -8.02 -4.67
CA ASP A 120 -1.84 -6.93 -5.59
C ASP A 120 -2.61 -7.09 -6.92
N ILE A 121 -2.61 -8.31 -7.45
CA ILE A 121 -3.16 -8.58 -8.79
C ILE A 121 -4.68 -8.58 -8.77
N ASP A 122 -5.28 -9.19 -7.76
CA ASP A 122 -6.73 -9.23 -7.66
C ASP A 122 -7.29 -7.81 -7.45
N MET A 123 -6.60 -6.96 -6.67
CA MET A 123 -7.04 -5.59 -6.43
C MET A 123 -7.06 -4.73 -7.68
N ILE A 124 -6.08 -4.83 -8.59
CA ILE A 124 -6.10 -4.01 -9.82
C ILE A 124 -7.20 -4.47 -10.77
N VAL A 125 -7.45 -5.77 -10.84
CA VAL A 125 -8.54 -6.32 -11.65
C VAL A 125 -9.89 -5.87 -11.11
N ASP A 126 -10.09 -5.96 -9.78
CA ASP A 126 -11.31 -5.54 -9.10
C ASP A 126 -11.54 -4.03 -9.21
N ALA A 127 -10.51 -3.22 -9.05
CA ALA A 127 -10.61 -1.77 -9.15
C ALA A 127 -11.00 -1.30 -10.56
N LEU A 128 -10.39 -1.90 -11.60
CA LEU A 128 -10.73 -1.61 -13.00
C LEU A 128 -12.15 -2.09 -13.39
N GLU A 129 -12.77 -2.95 -12.61
CA GLU A 129 -14.17 -3.33 -12.75
C GLU A 129 -15.09 -2.46 -11.89
N TYR A 130 -14.72 -2.19 -10.66
CA TYR A 130 -15.54 -1.48 -9.68
C TYR A 130 -15.81 -0.03 -10.07
N TYR A 131 -14.76 0.76 -10.37
CA TYR A 131 -14.91 2.20 -10.58
C TYR A 131 -15.71 2.60 -11.81
N PRO A 132 -15.60 1.94 -12.98
CA PRO A 132 -16.54 2.18 -14.09
C PRO A 132 -18.01 1.99 -13.71
N ASN A 133 -18.30 0.94 -12.92
CA ASN A 133 -19.63 0.68 -12.42
C ASN A 133 -20.08 1.68 -11.35
N GLU A 134 -19.16 2.16 -10.51
CA GLU A 134 -19.47 3.17 -9.49
C GLU A 134 -19.74 4.54 -10.10
N MET A 135 -19.06 4.90 -11.19
CA MET A 135 -19.35 6.12 -11.96
C MET A 135 -20.80 6.19 -12.47
N LEU A 136 -21.41 5.04 -12.79
CA LEU A 136 -22.81 4.98 -13.19
C LEU A 136 -23.78 5.30 -12.04
N ARG A 137 -23.33 5.23 -10.80
CA ARG A 137 -24.10 5.56 -9.58
C ARG A 137 -23.91 7.01 -9.13
N MET A 138 -22.90 7.71 -9.65
CA MET A 138 -22.68 9.13 -9.38
C MET A 138 -23.83 9.95 -9.97
N ARG A 139 -24.54 10.69 -9.12
CA ARG A 139 -25.75 11.43 -9.51
C ARG A 139 -25.53 12.92 -9.34
N SER A 140 -25.90 13.69 -10.36
CA SER A 140 -26.12 15.12 -10.24
C SER A 140 -27.37 15.38 -9.35
N GLN A 141 -27.39 16.52 -8.69
CA GLN A 141 -28.47 16.88 -7.76
C GLN A 141 -29.11 18.18 -8.20
N VAL A 142 -30.44 18.23 -8.14
CA VAL A 142 -31.17 19.49 -8.21
C VAL A 142 -31.38 19.98 -6.79
N LEU A 143 -30.86 21.17 -6.47
CA LEU A 143 -30.97 21.77 -5.16
C LEU A 143 -32.13 22.76 -5.10
N PRO A 144 -32.88 22.86 -3.98
CA PRO A 144 -33.96 23.80 -3.86
C PRO A 144 -33.46 25.25 -3.87
N ASP A 145 -34.17 26.11 -4.59
CA ASP A 145 -34.02 27.54 -4.48
C ASP A 145 -35.10 28.08 -3.54
N LEU A 146 -34.71 28.77 -2.45
CA LEU A 146 -35.61 29.23 -1.44
C LEU A 146 -36.61 30.30 -1.93
N GLN A 147 -36.22 31.06 -2.96
CA GLN A 147 -37.08 32.08 -3.58
C GLN A 147 -37.87 31.56 -4.78
N GLY A 148 -37.55 30.37 -5.27
CA GLY A 148 -38.18 29.78 -6.47
C GLY A 148 -37.85 30.50 -7.77
N SER A 149 -36.80 31.29 -7.81
CA SER A 149 -36.40 32.11 -8.94
C SER A 149 -35.41 31.43 -9.88
N HIS A 150 -34.70 30.37 -9.40
CA HIS A 150 -33.65 29.65 -10.14
C HIS A 150 -33.80 28.13 -10.00
N THR A 151 -33.21 27.40 -10.93
CA THR A 151 -32.94 25.97 -10.79
C THR A 151 -31.45 25.79 -10.53
N ASN A 152 -31.09 25.26 -9.36
CA ASN A 152 -29.70 24.99 -8.98
C ASN A 152 -29.40 23.52 -9.26
N ILE A 153 -28.34 23.25 -10.05
CA ILE A 153 -27.92 21.90 -10.38
C ILE A 153 -26.49 21.71 -9.89
N LEU A 154 -26.25 20.66 -9.12
CA LEU A 154 -24.91 20.23 -8.70
C LEU A 154 -24.45 19.11 -9.63
N VAL A 155 -23.36 19.34 -10.36
CA VAL A 155 -22.75 18.36 -11.24
C VAL A 155 -21.36 17.94 -10.77
N HIS A 156 -20.94 16.74 -11.18
CA HIS A 156 -19.58 16.22 -10.92
C HIS A 156 -18.77 16.27 -12.20
N GLU A 157 -17.60 16.91 -12.14
CA GLU A 157 -16.69 17.04 -13.27
C GLU A 157 -15.28 16.53 -12.91
N PRO A 158 -14.49 16.00 -13.87
CA PRO A 158 -13.12 15.59 -13.63
C PRO A 158 -12.23 16.79 -13.32
N ARG A 159 -11.42 16.68 -12.26
CA ARG A 159 -10.59 17.80 -11.76
C ARG A 159 -9.44 18.18 -12.69
N GLY A 160 -8.87 17.23 -13.41
CA GLY A 160 -7.67 17.49 -14.21
C GLY A 160 -6.61 16.40 -14.07
N VAL A 161 -5.34 16.82 -14.09
CA VAL A 161 -4.21 15.92 -13.93
C VAL A 161 -4.03 15.51 -12.47
N VAL A 162 -3.87 14.21 -12.23
CA VAL A 162 -3.55 13.60 -10.95
C VAL A 162 -2.08 13.19 -10.92
N CYS A 163 -1.33 13.54 -9.88
CA CYS A 163 -0.02 12.96 -9.62
C CYS A 163 -0.07 12.04 -8.40
N ALA A 164 0.30 10.79 -8.57
CA ALA A 164 0.27 9.74 -7.55
C ALA A 164 1.68 9.27 -7.20
N MET A 165 2.11 9.49 -5.95
CA MET A 165 3.36 8.99 -5.39
C MET A 165 3.05 7.74 -4.57
N LEU A 166 3.62 6.59 -4.96
CA LEU A 166 3.25 5.29 -4.42
C LEU A 166 4.33 4.71 -3.50
N ALA A 167 3.88 4.04 -2.46
CA ALA A 167 4.72 3.23 -1.59
C ALA A 167 5.12 1.92 -2.27
N TRP A 168 6.13 1.28 -1.70
CA TRP A 168 6.74 0.06 -2.26
C TRP A 168 6.06 -1.24 -1.81
N ASN A 169 5.28 -1.22 -0.73
CA ASN A 169 4.82 -2.42 -0.03
C ASN A 169 3.73 -3.24 -0.76
N PHE A 170 2.92 -2.60 -1.59
CA PHE A 170 1.92 -3.23 -2.47
C PHE A 170 1.97 -2.53 -3.83
N PRO A 171 2.97 -2.83 -4.67
CA PRO A 171 3.28 -1.98 -5.82
C PRO A 171 2.16 -1.87 -6.85
N ILE A 172 1.42 -2.94 -7.15
CA ILE A 172 0.30 -2.93 -8.10
C ILE A 172 -1.03 -2.59 -7.44
N LEU A 173 -1.25 -3.02 -6.20
CA LEU A 173 -2.43 -2.61 -5.44
C LEU A 173 -2.46 -1.08 -5.26
N ASN A 174 -1.32 -0.47 -4.95
CA ASN A 174 -1.21 0.99 -4.85
C ASN A 174 -1.47 1.70 -6.19
N VAL A 175 -1.07 1.10 -7.32
CA VAL A 175 -1.45 1.56 -8.66
C VAL A 175 -2.97 1.49 -8.83
N ALA A 176 -3.60 0.39 -8.43
CA ALA A 176 -5.04 0.19 -8.54
C ALA A 176 -5.85 1.27 -7.81
N TYR A 177 -5.45 1.59 -6.58
CA TYR A 177 -6.13 2.60 -5.75
C TYR A 177 -6.10 4.00 -6.35
N LYS A 178 -5.13 4.31 -7.19
CA LYS A 178 -4.97 5.65 -7.77
C LYS A 178 -5.40 5.72 -9.24
N VAL A 179 -5.03 4.72 -10.05
CA VAL A 179 -5.32 4.73 -11.49
C VAL A 179 -6.80 4.53 -11.78
N ALA A 180 -7.40 3.49 -11.21
CA ALA A 180 -8.76 3.11 -11.57
C ALA A 180 -9.79 4.21 -11.29
N PRO A 181 -9.83 4.84 -10.10
CA PRO A 181 -10.75 5.96 -9.86
C PRO A 181 -10.41 7.19 -10.72
N ALA A 182 -9.12 7.49 -10.97
CA ALA A 182 -8.73 8.66 -11.76
C ALA A 182 -9.23 8.56 -13.20
N ILE A 183 -8.95 7.44 -13.88
CA ILE A 183 -9.37 7.27 -15.28
C ILE A 183 -10.88 7.09 -15.41
N ALA A 184 -11.54 6.42 -14.48
CA ALA A 184 -13.00 6.31 -14.48
C ALA A 184 -13.68 7.68 -14.36
N ALA A 185 -13.16 8.53 -13.48
CA ALA A 185 -13.63 9.90 -13.27
C ALA A 185 -13.38 10.84 -14.48
N GLY A 186 -12.57 10.45 -15.45
CA GLY A 186 -12.21 11.28 -16.61
C GLY A 186 -10.94 12.13 -16.42
N CYS A 187 -10.16 11.88 -15.37
CA CYS A 187 -8.86 12.47 -15.14
C CYS A 187 -7.73 11.74 -15.88
N SER A 188 -6.63 12.42 -16.13
CA SER A 188 -5.35 11.77 -16.45
C SER A 188 -4.51 11.60 -15.21
N ILE A 189 -3.52 10.69 -15.26
CA ILE A 189 -2.70 10.39 -14.09
C ILE A 189 -1.24 10.17 -14.45
N ILE A 190 -0.36 10.66 -13.57
CA ILE A 190 1.05 10.34 -13.55
C ILE A 190 1.31 9.50 -12.30
N ILE A 191 1.82 8.29 -12.50
CA ILE A 191 2.17 7.35 -11.45
C ILE A 191 3.68 7.44 -11.22
N ARG A 192 4.07 7.72 -10.01
CA ARG A 192 5.45 7.64 -9.54
C ARG A 192 5.55 6.50 -8.54
N PRO A 193 5.84 5.24 -8.99
CA PRO A 193 6.09 4.14 -8.08
C PRO A 193 7.34 4.40 -7.23
N SER A 194 7.45 3.70 -6.09
CA SER A 194 8.70 3.71 -5.33
C SER A 194 9.85 3.13 -6.15
N ILE A 195 11.03 3.67 -5.95
CA ILE A 195 12.25 3.16 -6.58
C ILE A 195 12.69 1.79 -6.01
N ASP A 196 12.12 1.36 -4.88
CA ASP A 196 12.41 0.07 -4.26
C ASP A 196 11.59 -1.08 -4.84
N SER A 197 10.43 -0.78 -5.47
CA SER A 197 9.56 -1.77 -6.13
C SER A 197 8.87 -1.20 -7.37
N PRO A 198 9.63 -0.87 -8.43
CA PRO A 198 9.09 -0.19 -9.60
C PRO A 198 8.72 -1.11 -10.77
N VAL A 199 9.18 -2.38 -10.75
CA VAL A 199 9.16 -3.28 -11.93
C VAL A 199 7.73 -3.57 -12.39
N SER A 200 6.85 -3.95 -11.48
CA SER A 200 5.46 -4.26 -11.80
C SER A 200 4.68 -3.03 -12.31
N ALA A 201 4.94 -1.83 -11.75
CA ALA A 201 4.32 -0.61 -12.25
C ALA A 201 4.82 -0.23 -13.66
N TYR A 202 6.09 -0.49 -13.98
CA TYR A 202 6.62 -0.30 -15.33
C TYR A 202 6.06 -1.33 -16.32
N LEU A 203 5.88 -2.58 -15.90
CA LEU A 203 5.15 -3.59 -16.68
C LEU A 203 3.70 -3.17 -16.95
N PHE A 204 3.04 -2.58 -15.97
CA PHE A 204 1.71 -1.98 -16.20
C PHE A 204 1.76 -0.89 -17.28
N GLY A 205 2.79 -0.07 -17.32
CA GLY A 205 3.05 0.87 -18.41
C GLY A 205 3.29 0.20 -19.78
N GLU A 206 4.02 -0.93 -19.80
CA GLU A 206 4.22 -1.75 -21.01
C GLU A 206 2.88 -2.33 -21.51
N ILE A 207 2.02 -2.81 -20.61
CA ILE A 207 0.65 -3.27 -20.94
C ILE A 207 -0.19 -2.12 -21.54
N CYS A 208 -0.10 -0.93 -20.98
CA CYS A 208 -0.78 0.25 -21.55
C CYS A 208 -0.28 0.56 -22.97
N ALA A 209 1.03 0.45 -23.21
CA ALA A 209 1.61 0.66 -24.54
C ALA A 209 1.16 -0.40 -25.56
N GLU A 210 1.14 -1.69 -25.16
CA GLU A 210 0.72 -2.81 -26.00
C GLU A 210 -0.70 -2.62 -26.56
N ILE A 211 -1.63 -2.21 -25.69
CA ILE A 211 -3.02 -1.99 -26.11
C ILE A 211 -3.26 -0.64 -26.79
N ASN A 212 -2.21 0.18 -26.95
CA ASN A 212 -2.31 1.57 -27.42
C ASN A 212 -3.33 2.37 -26.59
N PHE A 213 -3.21 2.32 -25.25
CA PHE A 213 -4.08 3.11 -24.38
C PHE A 213 -3.93 4.61 -24.71
N PRO A 214 -5.00 5.43 -24.64
CA PRO A 214 -4.96 6.81 -25.08
C PRO A 214 -3.79 7.59 -24.51
N ALA A 215 -3.05 8.26 -25.41
CA ALA A 215 -1.80 8.92 -25.08
C ALA A 215 -1.95 9.96 -23.95
N GLY A 216 -1.04 9.95 -22.97
CA GLY A 216 -1.01 10.90 -21.89
C GLY A 216 -2.04 10.69 -20.78
N VAL A 217 -3.04 9.81 -20.97
CA VAL A 217 -4.04 9.54 -19.90
C VAL A 217 -3.41 8.83 -18.71
N ILE A 218 -2.55 7.86 -18.95
CA ILE A 218 -1.72 7.20 -17.95
C ILE A 218 -0.26 7.46 -18.30
N ASN A 219 0.54 7.82 -17.30
CA ASN A 219 1.98 7.97 -17.43
C ASN A 219 2.66 7.30 -16.23
N VAL A 220 3.80 6.60 -16.45
CA VAL A 220 4.53 5.87 -15.42
C VAL A 220 6.00 6.22 -15.49
N LEU A 221 6.52 6.82 -14.44
CA LEU A 221 7.93 7.16 -14.31
C LEU A 221 8.34 7.21 -12.83
N THR A 222 9.60 6.92 -12.53
CA THR A 222 10.15 7.11 -11.19
C THR A 222 11.59 7.62 -11.25
N GLY A 223 12.01 8.25 -10.16
CA GLY A 223 13.33 8.83 -10.04
C GLY A 223 13.56 9.40 -8.65
N SER A 224 14.61 10.21 -8.49
CA SER A 224 14.87 10.91 -7.25
C SER A 224 13.70 11.85 -6.91
N SER A 225 13.53 12.17 -5.63
CA SER A 225 12.50 13.17 -5.24
C SER A 225 12.76 14.53 -5.89
N LYS A 226 14.02 14.89 -6.09
CA LYS A 226 14.44 16.15 -6.74
C LYS A 226 13.98 16.19 -8.20
N ASP A 227 14.04 15.06 -8.89
CA ASP A 227 13.76 14.99 -10.32
C ASP A 227 12.29 14.64 -10.61
N THR A 228 11.54 14.11 -9.64
CA THR A 228 10.16 13.66 -9.85
C THR A 228 9.17 14.30 -8.89
N SER A 229 9.17 13.92 -7.60
CA SER A 229 8.13 14.32 -6.64
C SER A 229 8.08 15.83 -6.42
N ILE A 230 9.24 16.51 -6.35
CA ILE A 230 9.29 17.97 -6.18
C ILE A 230 8.73 18.68 -7.43
N PRO A 231 9.20 18.41 -8.66
CA PRO A 231 8.60 19.02 -9.85
C PRO A 231 7.10 18.76 -10.00
N MET A 232 6.63 17.54 -9.70
CA MET A 232 5.19 17.20 -9.72
C MET A 232 4.40 18.01 -8.69
N SER A 233 4.92 18.18 -7.47
CA SER A 233 4.21 18.91 -6.41
C SER A 233 4.21 20.42 -6.59
N GLU A 234 5.28 20.98 -7.14
CA GLU A 234 5.43 22.42 -7.39
C GLU A 234 4.76 22.90 -8.70
N SER A 235 4.58 22.00 -9.67
CA SER A 235 3.94 22.32 -10.95
C SER A 235 2.51 22.86 -10.76
N LEU A 236 2.10 23.77 -11.66
CA LEU A 236 0.74 24.30 -11.73
C LEU A 236 -0.24 23.39 -12.51
N ILE A 237 0.28 22.37 -13.21
CA ILE A 237 -0.53 21.45 -14.04
C ILE A 237 -1.39 20.52 -13.18
N PRO A 238 -0.85 19.79 -12.17
CA PRO A 238 -1.65 18.89 -11.35
C PRO A 238 -2.70 19.64 -10.55
N ARG A 239 -3.93 19.12 -10.56
CA ARG A 239 -5.02 19.59 -9.70
C ARG A 239 -5.21 18.71 -8.47
N VAL A 240 -4.68 17.49 -8.52
CA VAL A 240 -4.70 16.53 -7.41
C VAL A 240 -3.31 15.97 -7.19
N LEU A 241 -2.86 15.97 -5.97
CA LEU A 241 -1.71 15.19 -5.52
C LEU A 241 -2.19 14.11 -4.58
N THR A 242 -1.83 12.87 -4.84
CA THR A 242 -2.15 11.77 -3.95
C THR A 242 -0.89 10.97 -3.63
N MET A 243 -0.82 10.46 -2.41
CA MET A 243 0.36 9.74 -1.94
C MET A 243 -0.04 8.59 -1.04
N ILE A 244 0.68 7.49 -1.19
CA ILE A 244 0.76 6.42 -0.20
C ILE A 244 2.20 6.36 0.28
N GLY A 245 2.43 6.47 1.60
CA GLY A 245 3.81 6.51 2.13
C GLY A 245 3.90 6.83 3.61
N SER A 246 5.07 7.29 4.07
CA SER A 246 5.25 7.65 5.48
C SER A 246 4.67 9.03 5.81
N SER A 247 4.19 9.23 7.04
CA SER A 247 3.68 10.53 7.53
C SER A 247 4.70 11.66 7.38
N ALA A 248 5.99 11.38 7.60
CA ALA A 248 7.06 12.36 7.42
C ALA A 248 7.19 12.82 5.95
N THR A 249 6.99 11.92 4.98
CA THR A 249 7.03 12.26 3.56
C THR A 249 5.75 12.97 3.14
N GLY A 250 4.60 12.58 3.66
CA GLY A 250 3.32 13.27 3.43
C GLY A 250 3.36 14.72 3.87
N LYS A 251 3.87 15.01 5.08
CA LYS A 251 4.08 16.39 5.58
C LYS A 251 4.98 17.22 4.66
N LYS A 252 6.04 16.63 4.11
CA LYS A 252 6.91 17.30 3.12
C LYS A 252 6.16 17.60 1.82
N LEU A 253 5.37 16.65 1.32
CA LEU A 253 4.58 16.84 0.10
C LEU A 253 3.57 17.98 0.27
N VAL A 254 2.89 18.05 1.41
CA VAL A 254 1.96 19.16 1.75
C VAL A 254 2.69 20.50 1.67
N ALA A 255 3.84 20.63 2.31
CA ALA A 255 4.63 21.86 2.30
C ALA A 255 5.10 22.25 0.88
N GLN A 256 5.56 21.28 0.08
CA GLN A 256 6.02 21.51 -1.29
C GLN A 256 4.88 21.86 -2.26
N SER A 257 3.65 21.43 -1.97
CA SER A 257 2.49 21.68 -2.84
C SER A 257 1.94 23.10 -2.80
N ALA A 258 2.44 23.95 -1.89
CA ALA A 258 1.90 25.30 -1.61
C ALA A 258 2.06 26.30 -2.77
N THR A 259 2.65 25.93 -3.88
CA THR A 259 2.77 26.75 -5.11
C THR A 259 1.42 27.04 -5.79
N SER A 260 0.41 26.19 -5.56
CA SER A 260 -0.98 26.39 -6.01
C SER A 260 -1.92 25.58 -5.14
N ILE A 261 -3.23 25.95 -5.14
CA ILE A 261 -4.25 25.18 -4.42
C ILE A 261 -4.54 23.88 -5.19
N LYS A 262 -4.14 22.77 -4.59
CA LYS A 262 -4.38 21.40 -5.10
C LYS A 262 -5.22 20.62 -4.10
N LYS A 263 -6.01 19.68 -4.59
CA LYS A 263 -6.63 18.66 -3.72
C LYS A 263 -5.56 17.68 -3.31
N LEU A 264 -5.54 17.33 -2.02
CA LEU A 264 -4.61 16.34 -1.46
C LEU A 264 -5.37 15.08 -1.03
N GLY A 265 -4.82 13.91 -1.37
CA GLY A 265 -5.25 12.62 -0.87
C GLY A 265 -4.03 11.89 -0.33
N LEU A 266 -3.98 11.65 0.97
CA LEU A 266 -2.79 11.14 1.64
C LEU A 266 -3.18 9.90 2.45
N GLU A 267 -2.58 8.77 2.11
CA GLU A 267 -2.64 7.51 2.85
C GLU A 267 -1.26 7.25 3.44
N LEU A 268 -1.13 7.43 4.75
CA LEU A 268 0.16 7.50 5.41
C LEU A 268 0.34 6.35 6.42
N GLY A 269 1.41 6.40 7.21
CA GLY A 269 1.74 5.37 8.18
C GLY A 269 0.68 5.21 9.27
N GLY A 270 0.61 4.02 9.83
CA GLY A 270 -0.26 3.67 10.93
C GLY A 270 0.52 3.20 12.16
N ASN A 271 -0.18 3.10 13.29
CA ASN A 271 0.31 2.47 14.51
C ASN A 271 -0.86 1.77 15.22
N ALA A 272 -1.51 0.88 14.47
CA ALA A 272 -2.80 0.30 14.81
C ALA A 272 -2.82 -0.37 16.19
N PRO A 273 -3.73 0.03 17.09
CA PRO A 273 -4.01 -0.69 18.32
C PRO A 273 -4.92 -1.89 18.03
N ALA A 274 -4.63 -3.03 18.65
CA ALA A 274 -5.51 -4.19 18.70
C ALA A 274 -5.85 -4.49 20.15
N LEU A 275 -7.13 -4.47 20.50
CA LEU A 275 -7.64 -4.63 21.86
C LEU A 275 -8.24 -6.03 22.00
N ILE A 276 -7.64 -6.88 22.84
CA ILE A 276 -8.07 -8.26 23.07
C ILE A 276 -8.61 -8.38 24.48
N PHE A 277 -9.94 -8.44 24.61
CA PHE A 277 -10.65 -8.53 25.87
C PHE A 277 -10.89 -9.99 26.30
N ASP A 278 -11.13 -10.18 27.59
CA ASP A 278 -11.29 -11.48 28.23
C ASP A 278 -12.52 -12.30 27.76
N ASP A 279 -13.48 -11.64 27.16
CA ASP A 279 -14.69 -12.21 26.61
C ASP A 279 -14.62 -12.51 25.09
N CYS A 280 -13.45 -12.36 24.47
CA CYS A 280 -13.28 -12.58 23.04
C CYS A 280 -13.30 -14.06 22.64
N ASP A 281 -13.55 -14.30 21.35
CA ASP A 281 -13.21 -15.57 20.71
C ASP A 281 -11.68 -15.64 20.55
N MET A 282 -11.02 -16.38 21.44
CA MET A 282 -9.57 -16.49 21.51
C MET A 282 -8.95 -17.03 20.22
N ASP A 283 -9.53 -18.07 19.63
CA ASP A 283 -8.99 -18.64 18.39
C ASP A 283 -9.08 -17.66 17.22
N LYS A 284 -10.18 -16.95 17.13
CA LYS A 284 -10.40 -15.94 16.12
C LYS A 284 -9.45 -14.75 16.31
N ALA A 285 -9.28 -14.28 17.54
CA ALA A 285 -8.35 -13.19 17.88
C ALA A 285 -6.91 -13.55 17.51
N VAL A 286 -6.43 -14.72 17.97
CA VAL A 286 -5.06 -15.19 17.69
C VAL A 286 -4.83 -15.39 16.19
N ASN A 287 -5.76 -16.05 15.48
CA ASN A 287 -5.62 -16.30 14.04
C ASN A 287 -5.55 -14.97 13.26
N THR A 288 -6.44 -14.03 13.58
CA THR A 288 -6.48 -12.74 12.92
C THR A 288 -5.19 -11.94 13.20
N MET A 289 -4.74 -11.91 14.45
CA MET A 289 -3.52 -11.17 14.82
C MET A 289 -2.27 -11.75 14.16
N VAL A 290 -2.10 -13.08 14.13
CA VAL A 290 -0.97 -13.72 13.44
C VAL A 290 -1.03 -13.45 11.93
N GLY A 291 -2.20 -13.64 11.32
CA GLY A 291 -2.38 -13.41 9.88
C GLY A 291 -2.04 -11.97 9.47
N LEU A 292 -2.59 -10.97 10.18
CA LEU A 292 -2.33 -9.57 9.88
C LEU A 292 -0.89 -9.14 10.18
N LYS A 293 -0.34 -9.58 11.32
CA LYS A 293 0.98 -9.12 11.77
C LYS A 293 2.10 -9.60 10.87
N PHE A 294 1.98 -10.79 10.33
CA PHE A 294 3.06 -11.40 9.55
C PHE A 294 2.79 -11.44 8.04
N ASN A 295 1.59 -11.04 7.58
CA ASN A 295 1.36 -10.80 6.16
C ASN A 295 2.35 -9.75 5.62
N ASN A 296 2.86 -9.98 4.41
CA ASN A 296 3.86 -9.13 3.77
C ASN A 296 5.02 -8.74 4.71
N SER A 297 5.41 -9.65 5.61
CA SER A 297 6.45 -9.43 6.63
C SER A 297 6.17 -8.24 7.55
N GLY A 298 4.90 -7.98 7.86
CA GLY A 298 4.44 -6.86 8.67
C GLY A 298 4.58 -5.49 8.02
N GLN A 299 4.85 -5.44 6.73
CA GLN A 299 5.03 -4.21 5.95
C GLN A 299 3.70 -3.71 5.39
N VAL A 300 2.73 -3.53 6.26
CA VAL A 300 1.35 -3.13 5.95
C VAL A 300 0.96 -1.98 6.87
N CYS A 301 0.44 -0.89 6.30
CA CYS A 301 0.06 0.32 7.06
C CYS A 301 -1.03 0.06 8.13
N VAL A 302 -1.88 -0.94 7.90
CA VAL A 302 -2.95 -1.34 8.83
C VAL A 302 -2.55 -2.47 9.77
N THR A 303 -1.29 -2.96 9.71
CA THR A 303 -0.87 -4.07 10.58
C THR A 303 -0.94 -3.68 12.07
N PRO A 304 -1.44 -4.56 12.97
CA PRO A 304 -1.46 -4.25 14.39
C PRO A 304 -0.02 -4.07 14.90
N ASN A 305 0.28 -2.83 15.31
CA ASN A 305 1.59 -2.51 15.85
C ASN A 305 1.61 -2.61 17.39
N ARG A 306 0.47 -2.34 18.04
CA ARG A 306 0.30 -2.41 19.50
C ARG A 306 -0.83 -3.38 19.83
N ILE A 307 -0.46 -4.58 20.32
CA ILE A 307 -1.44 -5.63 20.67
C ILE A 307 -1.63 -5.60 22.19
N PHE A 308 -2.75 -5.04 22.63
CA PHE A 308 -3.16 -4.96 24.02
C PHE A 308 -3.94 -6.21 24.40
N VAL A 309 -3.49 -6.95 25.41
CA VAL A 309 -4.10 -8.20 25.86
C VAL A 309 -4.48 -8.07 27.34
N GLN A 310 -5.75 -8.34 27.66
CA GLN A 310 -6.25 -8.29 29.02
C GLN A 310 -5.56 -9.33 29.89
N SER A 311 -5.21 -8.98 31.12
CA SER A 311 -4.35 -9.77 32.00
C SER A 311 -4.90 -11.15 32.33
N SER A 312 -6.24 -11.30 32.44
CA SER A 312 -6.91 -12.57 32.74
C SER A 312 -6.73 -13.65 31.67
N ILE A 313 -6.48 -13.25 30.43
CA ILE A 313 -6.30 -14.17 29.27
C ILE A 313 -4.90 -14.12 28.68
N TYR A 314 -4.00 -13.34 29.28
CA TYR A 314 -2.69 -13.04 28.69
C TYR A 314 -1.85 -14.30 28.44
N ASP A 315 -1.74 -15.18 29.43
CA ASP A 315 -0.90 -16.37 29.33
C ASP A 315 -1.43 -17.36 28.27
N GLU A 316 -2.75 -17.50 28.17
CA GLU A 316 -3.38 -18.33 27.15
C GLU A 316 -3.19 -17.74 25.76
N PHE A 317 -3.42 -16.42 25.60
CA PHE A 317 -3.18 -15.73 24.34
C PHE A 317 -1.72 -15.89 23.90
N MET A 318 -0.76 -15.63 24.79
CA MET A 318 0.66 -15.74 24.48
C MET A 318 1.09 -17.15 24.08
N SER A 319 0.56 -18.16 24.76
CA SER A 319 0.84 -19.55 24.42
C SER A 319 0.40 -19.86 22.99
N ARG A 320 -0.87 -19.58 22.66
CA ARG A 320 -1.46 -19.86 21.33
C ARG A 320 -0.83 -19.00 20.23
N PHE A 321 -0.61 -17.70 20.51
CA PHE A 321 0.00 -16.76 19.57
C PHE A 321 1.44 -17.16 19.23
N THR A 322 2.24 -17.55 20.25
CA THR A 322 3.62 -17.98 20.06
C THR A 322 3.70 -19.30 19.29
N GLU A 323 2.82 -20.26 19.58
CA GLU A 323 2.75 -21.54 18.85
C GLU A 323 2.49 -21.30 17.34
N LYS A 324 1.46 -20.51 17.01
CA LYS A 324 1.14 -20.18 15.62
C LYS A 324 2.23 -19.39 14.92
N THR A 325 2.86 -18.45 15.64
CA THR A 325 3.97 -17.66 15.10
C THR A 325 5.20 -18.53 14.78
N LYS A 326 5.51 -19.52 15.62
CA LYS A 326 6.58 -20.51 15.36
C LYS A 326 6.34 -21.37 14.12
N ALA A 327 5.08 -21.57 13.73
CA ALA A 327 4.72 -22.35 12.55
C ALA A 327 4.97 -21.60 11.23
N ILE A 328 5.22 -20.27 11.28
CA ILE A 328 5.49 -19.46 10.10
C ILE A 328 6.85 -19.83 9.52
N LYS A 329 6.85 -20.23 8.26
CA LYS A 329 8.05 -20.54 7.50
C LYS A 329 8.50 -19.33 6.68
N VAL A 330 9.69 -18.87 6.98
CA VAL A 330 10.34 -17.75 6.28
C VAL A 330 11.06 -18.28 5.05
N GLY A 331 10.86 -17.66 3.89
CA GLY A 331 11.49 -18.09 2.65
C GLY A 331 11.01 -17.26 1.46
N PHE A 332 11.27 -17.79 0.24
CA PHE A 332 10.91 -17.15 -1.02
C PHE A 332 10.52 -18.20 -2.07
N GLY A 333 9.65 -17.82 -2.96
CA GLY A 333 9.25 -18.64 -4.10
C GLY A 333 7.84 -19.24 -3.97
N LYS A 334 7.57 -20.22 -4.87
CA LYS A 334 6.28 -20.92 -4.98
C LYS A 334 6.17 -22.15 -4.08
N ASP A 335 7.15 -22.41 -3.25
CA ASP A 335 7.16 -23.62 -2.43
C ASP A 335 6.00 -23.59 -1.42
N LYS A 336 5.20 -24.66 -1.43
CA LYS A 336 4.07 -24.79 -0.51
C LYS A 336 4.54 -24.73 0.94
N GLY A 337 3.91 -23.85 1.70
CA GLY A 337 4.15 -23.68 3.12
C GLY A 337 5.17 -22.60 3.48
N ILE A 338 5.71 -21.83 2.52
CA ILE A 338 6.37 -20.55 2.81
C ILE A 338 5.26 -19.53 3.07
N ASN A 339 5.31 -18.89 4.25
CA ASN A 339 4.24 -17.98 4.70
C ASN A 339 4.72 -16.53 4.78
N MET A 340 6.03 -16.28 4.84
CA MET A 340 6.58 -14.95 5.02
C MET A 340 7.88 -14.78 4.24
N GLY A 341 7.99 -13.69 3.49
CA GLY A 341 9.18 -13.27 2.75
C GLY A 341 10.13 -12.40 3.58
N PRO A 342 11.13 -11.74 2.94
CA PRO A 342 11.99 -10.74 3.58
C PRO A 342 11.27 -9.39 3.75
N VAL A 343 11.90 -8.47 4.48
CA VAL A 343 11.58 -7.04 4.38
C VAL A 343 12.23 -6.43 3.14
N ILE A 344 11.80 -5.24 2.73
CA ILE A 344 12.13 -4.63 1.43
C ILE A 344 13.64 -4.48 1.14
N ASN A 345 14.45 -4.19 2.14
CA ASN A 345 15.89 -4.01 1.98
C ASN A 345 16.63 -4.11 3.32
N VAL A 346 17.96 -4.18 3.26
CA VAL A 346 18.84 -4.27 4.43
C VAL A 346 18.65 -3.10 5.38
N LYS A 347 18.47 -1.89 4.87
CA LYS A 347 18.27 -0.69 5.70
C LYS A 347 16.99 -0.77 6.52
N ALA A 348 15.90 -1.30 5.95
CA ALA A 348 14.66 -1.55 6.69
C ALA A 348 14.87 -2.60 7.78
N ARG A 349 15.60 -3.68 7.48
CA ARG A 349 15.96 -4.71 8.47
C ARG A 349 16.74 -4.11 9.64
N GLU A 350 17.77 -3.30 9.36
CA GLU A 350 18.60 -2.64 10.38
C GLU A 350 17.74 -1.73 11.27
N ARG A 351 16.87 -0.88 10.69
CA ARG A 351 15.95 -0.04 11.45
C ARG A 351 15.02 -0.86 12.37
N ILE A 352 14.49 -1.97 11.88
CA ILE A 352 13.64 -2.85 12.69
C ILE A 352 14.44 -3.43 13.86
N MET A 353 15.68 -3.86 13.61
CA MET A 353 16.56 -4.37 14.66
C MET A 353 16.87 -3.30 15.72
N GLU A 354 17.14 -2.05 15.34
CA GLU A 354 17.32 -0.93 16.26
C GLU A 354 16.10 -0.72 17.18
N LEU A 355 14.88 -0.85 16.66
CA LEU A 355 13.65 -0.74 17.45
C LEU A 355 13.48 -1.92 18.42
N ILE A 356 13.87 -3.12 18.02
CA ILE A 356 13.88 -4.31 18.87
C ILE A 356 14.90 -4.12 20.01
N ASP A 357 16.11 -3.66 19.70
CA ASP A 357 17.19 -3.47 20.66
C ASP A 357 16.84 -2.36 21.67
N ASP A 358 16.22 -1.25 21.23
CA ASP A 358 15.69 -0.22 22.14
C ASP A 358 14.69 -0.83 23.14
N ALA A 359 13.73 -1.60 22.64
CA ALA A 359 12.71 -2.22 23.49
C ALA A 359 13.33 -3.19 24.52
N VAL A 360 14.23 -4.06 24.07
CA VAL A 360 14.92 -5.02 24.94
C VAL A 360 15.78 -4.30 26.00
N SER A 361 16.49 -3.23 25.63
CA SER A 361 17.30 -2.43 26.55
C SER A 361 16.47 -1.75 27.64
N LYS A 362 15.18 -1.50 27.38
CA LYS A 362 14.20 -0.91 28.31
C LYS A 362 13.37 -1.96 29.05
N GLY A 363 13.65 -3.23 28.89
CA GLY A 363 13.04 -4.32 29.67
C GLY A 363 11.98 -5.15 28.95
N ALA A 364 11.75 -4.93 27.67
CA ALA A 364 10.93 -5.83 26.86
C ALA A 364 11.60 -7.21 26.74
N LYS A 365 10.81 -8.26 26.79
CA LYS A 365 11.27 -9.63 26.62
C LYS A 365 11.08 -10.05 25.15
N LYS A 366 12.18 -10.34 24.45
CA LYS A 366 12.13 -10.97 23.14
C LYS A 366 11.99 -12.48 23.29
N SER A 367 10.80 -13.02 23.08
CA SER A 367 10.50 -14.45 23.24
C SER A 367 10.66 -15.26 21.96
N LEU A 368 10.65 -14.60 20.81
CA LEU A 368 10.89 -15.17 19.48
C LEU A 368 11.54 -14.11 18.59
N GLY A 369 12.29 -14.51 17.55
CA GLY A 369 12.81 -13.59 16.54
C GLY A 369 14.27 -13.82 16.17
N GLY A 370 14.85 -12.83 15.49
CA GLY A 370 16.23 -12.82 15.03
C GLY A 370 16.35 -12.94 13.50
N ILE A 371 17.58 -13.03 13.03
CA ILE A 371 17.86 -13.26 11.59
C ILE A 371 17.86 -14.78 11.36
N PRO A 372 17.17 -15.30 10.33
CA PRO A 372 17.18 -16.73 10.02
C PRO A 372 18.59 -17.22 9.67
N GLU A 373 18.95 -18.39 10.18
CA GLU A 373 20.23 -19.03 9.86
C GLU A 373 20.29 -19.43 8.37
N GLY A 374 21.51 -19.37 7.79
CA GLY A 374 21.76 -19.81 6.42
C GLY A 374 21.29 -18.87 5.30
N MET A 375 20.66 -17.74 5.63
CA MET A 375 20.29 -16.75 4.62
C MET A 375 21.50 -15.90 4.21
N PRO A 376 21.68 -15.59 2.90
CA PRO A 376 22.76 -14.72 2.45
C PRO A 376 22.69 -13.34 3.11
N GLU A 377 23.82 -12.77 3.53
CA GLU A 377 23.90 -11.45 4.18
C GLU A 377 23.27 -10.31 3.36
N ARG A 378 23.37 -10.42 2.03
CA ARG A 378 22.79 -9.46 1.08
C ARG A 378 21.27 -9.48 1.00
N THR A 379 20.61 -10.44 1.64
CA THR A 379 19.15 -10.55 1.71
C THR A 379 18.60 -9.89 2.98
N SER A 380 17.30 -9.62 3.01
CA SER A 380 16.68 -8.80 4.07
C SER A 380 15.75 -9.61 4.96
N TYR A 381 16.00 -10.91 5.16
CA TYR A 381 15.14 -11.76 5.97
C TYR A 381 15.22 -11.42 7.46
N LEU A 382 14.04 -11.50 8.11
CA LEU A 382 13.86 -11.49 9.56
C LEU A 382 12.89 -12.60 9.93
N ASN A 383 13.13 -13.26 11.07
CA ASN A 383 12.15 -14.16 11.65
C ASN A 383 10.98 -13.37 12.26
N PRO A 384 9.76 -13.97 12.28
CA PRO A 384 8.68 -13.45 13.09
C PRO A 384 9.16 -13.20 14.51
N THR A 385 8.98 -11.97 15.02
CA THR A 385 9.50 -11.53 16.30
C THR A 385 8.37 -11.19 17.26
N ILE A 386 8.49 -11.57 18.53
CA ILE A 386 7.55 -11.24 19.59
C ILE A 386 8.30 -10.50 20.70
N LEU A 387 7.81 -9.29 21.01
CA LEU A 387 8.24 -8.47 22.15
C LEU A 387 7.12 -8.43 23.19
N GLU A 388 7.37 -8.97 24.36
CA GLU A 388 6.48 -8.95 25.51
C GLU A 388 6.87 -7.81 26.47
N ASN A 389 5.93 -7.39 27.32
CA ASN A 389 6.11 -6.34 28.33
C ASN A 389 6.53 -4.99 27.70
N VAL A 390 5.97 -4.67 26.54
CA VAL A 390 6.20 -3.38 25.90
C VAL A 390 5.49 -2.27 26.67
N THR A 391 6.19 -1.15 26.88
CA THR A 391 5.73 0.01 27.63
C THR A 391 5.75 1.30 26.78
N PRO A 392 4.99 2.34 27.16
CA PRO A 392 4.86 3.57 26.36
C PRO A 392 6.17 4.37 26.16
N ASP A 393 7.22 4.14 26.95
CA ASP A 393 8.53 4.79 26.81
C ASP A 393 9.43 4.13 25.76
N MET A 394 9.04 2.98 25.22
CA MET A 394 9.76 2.27 24.17
C MET A 394 9.46 2.86 22.80
N ARG A 395 10.47 2.93 21.93
CA ARG A 395 10.28 3.45 20.56
C ARG A 395 9.27 2.63 19.76
N CYS A 396 9.28 1.30 19.90
CA CYS A 396 8.35 0.40 19.20
C CYS A 396 6.87 0.60 19.57
N PHE A 397 6.56 1.27 20.70
CA PHE A 397 5.21 1.67 21.06
C PHE A 397 4.76 2.91 20.29
N ASN A 398 5.67 3.87 20.07
CA ASN A 398 5.37 5.18 19.51
C ASN A 398 5.65 5.29 18.00
N GLU A 399 6.63 4.53 17.50
CA GLU A 399 7.02 4.51 16.09
C GLU A 399 6.40 3.31 15.38
N GLU A 400 5.95 3.52 14.14
CA GLU A 400 5.52 2.43 13.28
C GLU A 400 6.68 1.45 13.03
N MET A 401 6.48 0.18 13.37
CA MET A 401 7.50 -0.87 13.22
C MET A 401 7.77 -1.22 11.75
N PHE A 402 6.72 -1.33 10.94
CA PHE A 402 6.70 -1.71 9.52
C PHE A 402 7.57 -2.95 9.23
N GLY A 403 7.39 -3.97 10.06
CA GLY A 403 8.15 -5.21 10.03
C GLY A 403 7.47 -6.35 10.80
N PRO A 404 8.03 -7.58 10.75
CA PRO A 404 7.43 -8.78 11.33
C PRO A 404 7.65 -8.87 12.85
N VAL A 405 7.29 -7.82 13.58
CA VAL A 405 7.49 -7.71 15.03
C VAL A 405 6.16 -7.42 15.71
N ALA A 406 5.65 -8.36 16.49
CA ALA A 406 4.48 -8.19 17.33
C ALA A 406 4.88 -7.61 18.69
N THR A 407 4.34 -6.44 19.04
CA THR A 407 4.56 -5.81 20.35
C THR A 407 3.33 -6.05 21.22
N ILE A 408 3.53 -6.75 22.34
CA ILE A 408 2.46 -7.20 23.22
C ILE A 408 2.49 -6.39 24.51
N ILE A 409 1.34 -5.78 24.80
CA ILE A 409 1.12 -4.91 25.96
C ILE A 409 0.04 -5.56 26.84
N LYS A 410 0.34 -5.77 28.12
CA LYS A 410 -0.62 -6.29 29.08
C LYS A 410 -1.39 -5.12 29.73
N PHE A 411 -2.71 -5.26 29.88
CA PHE A 411 -3.51 -4.31 30.65
C PHE A 411 -4.43 -5.05 31.63
N ASN A 412 -4.83 -4.43 32.72
CA ASN A 412 -5.72 -5.04 33.71
C ASN A 412 -7.17 -4.58 33.54
N THR A 413 -7.38 -3.27 33.46
CA THR A 413 -8.71 -2.68 33.35
C THR A 413 -8.80 -1.76 32.14
N GLU A 414 -10.01 -1.35 31.78
CA GLU A 414 -10.22 -0.40 30.68
C GLU A 414 -9.66 0.99 31.02
N GLU A 415 -9.63 1.37 32.32
CA GLU A 415 -9.02 2.60 32.79
C GLU A 415 -7.49 2.61 32.58
N ASP A 416 -6.82 1.44 32.68
CA ASP A 416 -5.40 1.31 32.35
C ASP A 416 -5.17 1.39 30.83
N LEU A 417 -6.11 0.88 30.04
CA LEU A 417 -6.01 0.77 28.58
C LEU A 417 -6.26 2.10 27.87
N ASP A 418 -7.33 2.79 28.24
CA ASP A 418 -7.86 3.96 27.52
C ASP A 418 -6.81 5.07 27.27
N PRO A 419 -5.93 5.44 28.22
CA PRO A 419 -4.89 6.44 27.97
C PRO A 419 -3.86 6.06 26.91
N MET A 420 -3.72 4.78 26.60
CA MET A 420 -2.71 4.24 25.68
C MET A 420 -3.24 4.05 24.25
N VAL A 421 -4.55 3.97 24.06
CA VAL A 421 -5.15 3.56 22.78
C VAL A 421 -4.90 4.59 21.68
N ASN A 422 -5.17 5.86 21.94
CA ASN A 422 -5.10 6.97 20.98
C ASN A 422 -3.70 7.64 20.89
N VAL A 423 -2.70 7.05 21.50
CA VAL A 423 -1.28 7.44 21.39
C VAL A 423 -0.56 6.45 20.49
N PRO A 424 0.32 6.84 19.57
CA PRO A 424 0.70 8.18 19.12
C PRO A 424 -0.32 8.85 18.21
N ASP A 425 0.04 10.00 17.64
CA ASP A 425 -0.82 10.80 16.75
C ASP A 425 -0.95 10.18 15.34
N ALA A 426 -1.38 8.93 15.30
CA ALA A 426 -1.66 8.13 14.12
C ALA A 426 -3.02 7.43 14.30
N GLY A 427 -3.80 7.33 13.24
CA GLY A 427 -5.13 6.73 13.31
C GLY A 427 -5.61 6.21 11.96
N LEU A 428 -4.98 5.13 11.44
CA LEU A 428 -5.42 4.50 10.21
C LEU A 428 -6.43 3.38 10.51
N ALA A 429 -5.99 2.29 11.11
CA ALA A 429 -6.82 1.14 11.45
C ALA A 429 -6.71 0.78 12.94
N SER A 430 -7.70 0.06 13.44
CA SER A 430 -7.75 -0.50 14.79
C SER A 430 -8.58 -1.78 14.82
N TYR A 431 -8.36 -2.60 15.84
CA TYR A 431 -8.99 -3.91 15.99
C TYR A 431 -9.53 -4.08 17.40
N VAL A 432 -10.75 -4.58 17.54
CA VAL A 432 -11.39 -4.84 18.83
C VAL A 432 -11.95 -6.25 18.85
N PHE A 433 -11.50 -7.07 19.78
CA PHE A 433 -11.98 -8.43 19.98
C PHE A 433 -12.70 -8.53 21.32
N THR A 434 -14.01 -8.64 21.28
CA THR A 434 -14.91 -8.74 22.43
C THR A 434 -16.28 -9.27 22.00
N ASN A 435 -16.99 -9.93 22.92
CA ASN A 435 -18.38 -10.28 22.75
C ASN A 435 -19.33 -9.27 23.42
N SER A 436 -18.80 -8.24 24.11
CA SER A 436 -19.60 -7.19 24.74
C SER A 436 -20.01 -6.12 23.75
N LEU A 437 -21.32 -5.96 23.53
CA LEU A 437 -21.86 -4.87 22.71
C LEU A 437 -21.52 -3.47 23.28
N GLU A 438 -21.44 -3.36 24.60
CA GLU A 438 -21.04 -2.11 25.26
C GLU A 438 -19.62 -1.72 24.91
N ARG A 439 -18.66 -2.65 24.98
CA ARG A 439 -17.26 -2.42 24.54
C ARG A 439 -17.19 -2.08 23.06
N VAL A 440 -17.95 -2.78 22.21
CA VAL A 440 -18.01 -2.42 20.77
C VAL A 440 -18.48 -1.00 20.56
N GLN A 441 -19.57 -0.56 21.24
CA GLN A 441 -20.09 0.80 21.13
C GLN A 441 -19.12 1.85 21.69
N LYS A 442 -18.47 1.55 22.82
CA LYS A 442 -17.47 2.43 23.44
C LYS A 442 -16.30 2.64 22.48
N TYR A 443 -15.63 1.56 22.08
CA TYR A 443 -14.38 1.65 21.33
C TYR A 443 -14.56 2.06 19.88
N SER A 444 -15.70 1.77 19.25
CA SER A 444 -16.03 2.31 17.92
C SER A 444 -16.15 3.84 17.87
N LYS A 445 -16.39 4.49 19.01
CA LYS A 445 -16.46 5.95 19.12
C LYS A 445 -15.21 6.55 19.74
N PHE A 446 -14.55 5.80 20.63
CA PHE A 446 -13.43 6.30 21.42
C PHE A 446 -12.12 6.26 20.61
N ILE A 447 -11.94 5.22 19.76
CA ILE A 447 -10.71 5.08 18.99
C ILE A 447 -10.67 6.07 17.83
N GLU A 448 -9.64 6.89 17.81
CA GLU A 448 -9.42 7.93 16.80
C GLU A 448 -8.69 7.34 15.57
N CYS A 449 -9.34 6.39 14.89
CA CYS A 449 -8.86 5.76 13.66
C CYS A 449 -9.92 5.86 12.56
N GLY A 450 -9.48 5.89 11.31
CA GLY A 450 -10.40 5.86 10.16
C GLY A 450 -11.17 4.55 10.06
N GLU A 451 -10.62 3.46 10.61
CA GLU A 451 -11.24 2.13 10.60
C GLU A 451 -11.18 1.46 11.98
N VAL A 452 -12.33 0.96 12.44
CA VAL A 452 -12.45 0.12 13.64
C VAL A 452 -13.02 -1.23 13.22
N GLN A 453 -12.17 -2.25 13.17
CA GLN A 453 -12.52 -3.60 12.79
C GLN A 453 -12.91 -4.41 14.05
N VAL A 454 -14.08 -5.01 14.06
CA VAL A 454 -14.60 -5.75 15.23
C VAL A 454 -14.64 -7.23 14.94
N ASN A 455 -14.01 -8.03 15.82
CA ASN A 455 -14.01 -9.50 15.76
C ASN A 455 -13.63 -10.07 14.40
N GLY A 456 -12.69 -9.44 13.69
CA GLY A 456 -12.22 -9.89 12.39
C GLY A 456 -11.66 -8.76 11.58
N VAL A 457 -11.39 -9.04 10.30
CA VAL A 457 -10.82 -8.10 9.35
C VAL A 457 -11.47 -8.27 8.00
N LYS A 458 -11.77 -7.17 7.34
CA LYS A 458 -12.18 -7.16 5.94
C LYS A 458 -11.73 -5.88 5.26
N TYR A 459 -10.99 -6.03 4.18
CA TYR A 459 -10.64 -4.98 3.24
C TYR A 459 -11.28 -5.29 1.88
N GLY A 460 -11.45 -4.27 1.04
CA GLY A 460 -11.97 -4.44 -0.32
C GLY A 460 -12.16 -3.10 -1.00
N ILE A 461 -12.14 -3.11 -2.32
CA ILE A 461 -12.22 -1.89 -3.14
C ILE A 461 -13.50 -1.08 -2.88
N ASN A 462 -14.56 -1.71 -2.42
CA ASN A 462 -15.85 -1.09 -2.12
C ASN A 462 -15.95 -0.51 -0.68
N LEU A 463 -14.95 -0.74 0.17
CA LEU A 463 -14.90 -0.25 1.54
C LEU A 463 -13.97 0.97 1.63
N PRO A 464 -14.39 2.07 2.28
CA PRO A 464 -13.51 3.22 2.46
C PRO A 464 -12.23 2.83 3.19
N HIS A 465 -11.10 3.35 2.71
CA HIS A 465 -9.80 3.20 3.32
C HIS A 465 -9.18 4.59 3.53
N GLY A 466 -8.86 4.96 4.74
CA GLY A 466 -8.30 6.27 5.03
C GLY A 466 -8.06 6.54 6.50
N GLY A 467 -7.04 7.34 6.78
CA GLY A 467 -6.58 7.65 8.11
C GLY A 467 -7.05 9.01 8.64
N MET A 468 -6.99 9.13 9.96
CA MET A 468 -7.13 10.37 10.71
C MET A 468 -5.76 10.85 11.19
N LYS A 469 -5.68 12.10 11.66
CA LYS A 469 -4.45 12.70 12.22
C LYS A 469 -3.26 12.59 11.23
N ASP A 470 -2.11 12.16 11.69
CA ASP A 470 -0.90 11.98 10.89
C ASP A 470 -0.94 10.75 9.95
N SER A 471 -2.02 9.96 10.00
CA SER A 471 -2.20 8.81 9.11
C SER A 471 -2.86 9.17 7.78
N GLY A 472 -3.39 10.37 7.60
CA GLY A 472 -3.84 10.73 6.28
C GLY A 472 -4.87 11.86 6.17
N LEU A 473 -5.25 12.10 4.91
CA LEU A 473 -6.26 13.06 4.50
C LEU A 473 -7.02 12.53 3.28
N GLY A 474 -8.32 12.43 3.38
CA GLY A 474 -9.15 11.82 2.34
C GLY A 474 -9.23 10.31 2.47
N HIS A 475 -9.73 9.65 1.43
CA HIS A 475 -9.96 8.20 1.43
C HIS A 475 -9.58 7.62 0.08
N ASP A 476 -8.97 6.45 0.12
CA ASP A 476 -8.89 5.53 -1.02
C ASP A 476 -10.08 4.57 -0.95
N CYS A 477 -10.27 3.79 -2.01
CA CYS A 477 -11.36 2.84 -2.16
C CYS A 477 -12.76 3.45 -2.09
N SER A 478 -13.77 2.64 -2.32
CA SER A 478 -15.20 3.02 -2.40
C SER A 478 -15.51 4.22 -3.30
N HIS A 479 -16.73 4.71 -3.26
CA HIS A 479 -17.14 5.95 -3.93
C HIS A 479 -16.42 7.20 -3.37
N LEU A 480 -15.85 7.13 -2.17
CA LEU A 480 -15.15 8.26 -1.55
C LEU A 480 -13.87 8.62 -2.29
N ALA A 481 -13.19 7.66 -2.90
CA ALA A 481 -12.04 7.94 -3.75
C ALA A 481 -12.42 8.79 -4.98
N LEU A 482 -13.62 8.59 -5.54
CA LEU A 482 -14.13 9.44 -6.63
C LEU A 482 -14.37 10.88 -6.18
N SER A 483 -14.82 11.11 -4.95
CA SER A 483 -15.03 12.47 -4.41
C SER A 483 -13.73 13.28 -4.28
N LEU A 484 -12.59 12.60 -4.15
CA LEU A 484 -11.26 13.23 -4.16
C LEU A 484 -10.89 13.78 -5.53
N ILE A 485 -11.33 13.11 -6.60
CA ILE A 485 -10.89 13.32 -7.98
C ILE A 485 -11.92 14.14 -8.78
N HIS A 486 -13.17 14.23 -8.33
CA HIS A 486 -14.21 15.07 -8.91
C HIS A 486 -14.30 16.45 -8.25
N ILE A 487 -14.67 17.45 -9.04
CA ILE A 487 -15.17 18.74 -8.54
C ILE A 487 -16.69 18.68 -8.53
N SER A 488 -17.32 19.15 -7.43
CA SER A 488 -18.73 19.48 -7.41
C SER A 488 -18.84 20.99 -7.64
N GLU A 489 -19.35 21.38 -8.80
CA GLU A 489 -19.56 22.77 -9.16
C GLU A 489 -21.08 23.08 -9.14
N PRO A 490 -21.51 24.13 -8.43
CA PRO A 490 -22.86 24.65 -8.60
C PRO A 490 -22.95 25.40 -9.94
N THR A 491 -23.80 24.95 -10.82
CA THR A 491 -24.14 25.63 -12.08
C THR A 491 -25.58 26.13 -12.04
#